data_4322b97ec3b51c4863536cba15c8c38f
#
_entry.id   4322b97ec3b51c4863536cba15c8c38f
#
_cell.length_a   1.000
_cell.length_b   1.000
_cell.length_c   1.000
_cell.angle_alpha   90.00
_cell.angle_beta   90.00
_cell.angle_gamma   90.00
#
_symmetry.space_group_name_H-M   'P 1'
#
loop_
_entity.id
_entity.type
_entity.pdbx_description
1 polymer ?
#
loop_
_entity_poly.entity_id
_entity_poly.type
_entity_poly.pdbx_seq_one_letter_code
_entity_poly.pdbx_strand_id
1 'polypeptide(L)'
;MFFKKTDKKEENNFIVKVCALLIHTAKIDERFTDKEEEIIKKTVLEMGLKNEKIIKTIQDAKIIEENSNQILDFTREIKNLPEKDKIKIVEALWTIIYSNEDADMYETNLMRRLAGLLYIDSKTMGDIKHRVKEECKE
;
A
#
# COMPACT_ATOMS: atom_id res chain seq x y z
N MET A 1 17.02 -8.53 -24.14
CA MET A 1 17.78 -8.13 -22.98
C MET A 1 17.63 -6.68 -22.58
N PHE A 2 17.34 -5.85 -23.53
CA PHE A 2 16.89 -4.49 -23.34
C PHE A 2 15.67 -4.43 -22.42
N PHE A 3 14.77 -5.40 -22.56
CA PHE A 3 13.52 -5.47 -21.80
C PHE A 3 13.71 -5.81 -20.33
N LYS A 4 14.73 -6.58 -19.97
CA LYS A 4 14.95 -6.95 -18.58
C LYS A 4 15.39 -5.80 -17.69
N LYS A 5 16.12 -4.83 -18.23
CA LYS A 5 16.52 -3.64 -17.47
C LYS A 5 15.36 -2.69 -17.26
N THR A 6 14.51 -2.57 -18.26
CA THR A 6 13.32 -1.72 -18.20
C THR A 6 12.29 -2.32 -17.23
N ASP A 7 12.09 -3.63 -17.30
CA ASP A 7 11.15 -4.34 -16.43
C ASP A 7 11.56 -4.24 -14.96
N LYS A 8 12.85 -4.34 -14.66
CA LYS A 8 13.34 -4.20 -13.28
C LYS A 8 13.16 -2.80 -12.74
N LYS A 9 13.34 -1.78 -13.57
CA LYS A 9 13.10 -0.39 -13.18
C LYS A 9 11.62 -0.15 -12.94
N GLU A 10 10.77 -0.70 -13.79
CA GLU A 10 9.32 -0.58 -13.64
C GLU A 10 8.83 -1.30 -12.38
N GLU A 11 9.33 -2.51 -12.11
CA GLU A 11 8.99 -3.25 -10.91
C GLU A 11 9.40 -2.49 -9.65
N ASN A 12 10.60 -1.91 -9.64
CA ASN A 12 11.07 -1.12 -8.51
C ASN A 12 10.22 0.13 -8.34
N ASN A 13 9.81 0.77 -9.45
CA ASN A 13 8.95 1.94 -9.40
C ASN A 13 7.57 1.61 -8.82
N PHE A 14 7.00 0.47 -9.21
CA PHE A 14 5.72 0.02 -8.65
C PHE A 14 5.83 -0.18 -7.15
N ILE A 15 6.87 -0.87 -6.70
CA ILE A 15 7.05 -1.18 -5.28
C ILE A 15 7.25 0.11 -4.48
N VAL A 16 8.03 1.06 -5.00
CA VAL A 16 8.21 2.36 -4.34
C VAL A 16 6.87 3.10 -4.24
N LYS A 17 6.07 3.08 -5.30
CA LYS A 17 4.75 3.71 -5.29
C LYS A 17 3.79 3.02 -4.32
N VAL A 18 3.84 1.69 -4.24
CA VAL A 18 3.06 0.94 -3.27
C VAL A 18 3.45 1.36 -1.86
N CYS A 19 4.75 1.42 -1.56
CA CYS A 19 5.23 1.89 -0.26
C CYS A 19 4.75 3.31 0.03
N ALA A 20 4.82 4.20 -0.94
CA ALA A 20 4.38 5.58 -0.75
C ALA A 20 2.89 5.65 -0.41
N LEU A 21 2.07 4.83 -1.08
CA LEU A 21 0.65 4.77 -0.79
C LEU A 21 0.39 4.24 0.63
N LEU A 22 1.11 3.20 1.03
CA LEU A 22 0.97 2.62 2.36
C LEU A 22 1.40 3.63 3.44
N ILE A 23 2.50 4.34 3.20
CA ILE A 23 2.97 5.39 4.12
C ILE A 23 1.93 6.51 4.21
N HIS A 24 1.39 6.92 3.07
CA HIS A 24 0.38 7.98 3.04
C HIS A 24 -0.84 7.61 3.88
N THR A 25 -1.30 6.37 3.76
CA THR A 25 -2.41 5.86 4.55
C THR A 25 -2.08 5.84 6.04
N ALA A 26 -0.86 5.41 6.38
CA ALA A 26 -0.41 5.36 7.77
C ALA A 26 -0.32 6.75 8.40
N LYS A 27 -0.01 7.78 7.61
CA LYS A 27 0.16 9.14 8.09
C LYS A 27 -1.14 9.94 8.21
N ILE A 28 -2.28 9.34 7.88
CA ILE A 28 -3.56 10.05 7.98
C ILE A 28 -3.85 10.49 9.41
N ASP A 29 -3.43 9.72 10.39
CA ASP A 29 -3.60 10.07 11.81
C ASP A 29 -2.39 10.81 12.37
N GLU A 30 -1.54 11.33 11.50
CA GLU A 30 -0.33 12.10 11.82
C GLU A 30 0.77 11.29 12.52
N ARG A 31 0.62 9.98 12.61
CA ARG A 31 1.63 9.10 13.21
C ARG A 31 2.04 8.01 12.23
N PHE A 32 3.34 7.88 12.04
CA PHE A 32 3.90 6.74 11.33
C PHE A 32 4.64 5.89 12.35
N THR A 33 4.02 4.80 12.78
CA THR A 33 4.54 3.96 13.86
C THR A 33 5.45 2.86 13.34
N ASP A 34 6.25 2.29 14.24
CA ASP A 34 7.11 1.14 13.91
C ASP A 34 6.28 -0.07 13.49
N LYS A 35 5.10 -0.24 14.09
CA LYS A 35 4.18 -1.32 13.73
C LYS A 35 3.70 -1.19 12.30
N GLU A 36 3.37 0.01 11.87
CA GLU A 36 2.96 0.29 10.50
C GLU A 36 4.11 0.06 9.53
N GLU A 37 5.32 0.46 9.90
CA GLU A 37 6.50 0.22 9.08
C GLU A 37 6.75 -1.28 8.89
N GLU A 38 6.55 -2.09 9.94
CA GLU A 38 6.68 -3.54 9.84
C GLU A 38 5.65 -4.15 8.89
N ILE A 39 4.42 -3.64 8.90
CA ILE A 39 3.38 -4.09 7.97
C ILE A 39 3.81 -3.80 6.53
N ILE A 40 4.37 -2.62 6.28
CA ILE A 40 4.84 -2.24 4.96
C ILE A 40 6.00 -3.15 4.51
N LYS A 41 6.96 -3.39 5.38
CA LYS A 41 8.08 -4.28 5.08
C LYS A 41 7.61 -5.68 4.70
N LYS A 42 6.70 -6.23 5.49
CA LYS A 42 6.14 -7.56 5.22
C LYS A 42 5.44 -7.60 3.87
N THR A 43 4.65 -6.58 3.57
CA THR A 43 3.90 -6.50 2.31
C THR A 43 4.83 -6.49 1.09
N VAL A 44 5.85 -5.65 1.11
CA VAL A 44 6.76 -5.56 -0.04
C VAL A 44 7.62 -6.80 -0.19
N LEU A 45 7.96 -7.47 0.91
CA LEU A 45 8.63 -8.77 0.83
C LEU A 45 7.76 -9.81 0.16
N GLU A 46 6.47 -9.86 0.52
CA GLU A 46 5.51 -10.76 -0.09
C GLU A 46 5.30 -10.46 -1.58
N MET A 47 5.52 -9.21 -1.98
CA MET A 47 5.45 -8.80 -3.39
C MET A 47 6.74 -9.08 -4.16
N GLY A 48 7.75 -9.62 -3.50
CA GLY A 48 8.98 -10.04 -4.16
C GLY A 48 10.17 -9.11 -4.02
N LEU A 49 10.06 -8.04 -3.21
CA LEU A 49 11.20 -7.16 -2.99
C LEU A 49 12.28 -7.90 -2.19
N LYS A 50 13.52 -7.73 -2.61
CA LYS A 50 14.65 -8.34 -1.91
C LYS A 50 14.91 -7.64 -0.58
N ASN A 51 15.25 -8.45 0.43
CA ASN A 51 15.48 -7.96 1.80
C ASN A 51 16.48 -6.79 1.86
N GLU A 52 17.54 -6.88 1.08
CA GLU A 52 18.61 -5.87 1.03
C GLU A 52 18.16 -4.53 0.46
N LYS A 53 17.03 -4.48 -0.26
CA LYS A 53 16.52 -3.27 -0.88
C LYS A 53 15.41 -2.59 -0.07
N ILE A 54 14.95 -3.21 1.00
CA ILE A 54 13.82 -2.71 1.77
C ILE A 54 14.06 -1.32 2.34
N ILE A 55 15.19 -1.11 3.01
CA ILE A 55 15.47 0.17 3.68
C ILE A 55 15.51 1.30 2.66
N LYS A 56 16.21 1.10 1.55
CA LYS A 56 16.30 2.11 0.51
C LYS A 56 14.94 2.41 -0.12
N THR A 57 14.17 1.35 -0.40
CA THR A 57 12.86 1.49 -1.01
C THR A 57 11.92 2.30 -0.11
N ILE A 58 11.93 2.03 1.18
CA ILE A 58 11.10 2.77 2.14
C ILE A 58 11.55 4.23 2.23
N GLN A 59 12.86 4.48 2.24
CA GLN A 59 13.39 5.85 2.25
C GLN A 59 12.96 6.63 1.01
N ASP A 60 13.09 6.01 -0.16
CA ASP A 60 12.66 6.63 -1.42
C ASP A 60 11.15 6.90 -1.40
N ALA A 61 10.37 5.97 -0.87
CA ALA A 61 8.93 6.11 -0.78
C ALA A 61 8.54 7.27 0.16
N LYS A 62 9.25 7.43 1.27
CA LYS A 62 9.01 8.54 2.20
C LYS A 62 9.22 9.89 1.51
N ILE A 63 10.28 9.99 0.71
CA ILE A 63 10.58 11.23 -0.02
C ILE A 63 9.48 11.52 -1.04
N ILE A 64 9.06 10.50 -1.80
CA ILE A 64 8.00 10.65 -2.79
C ILE A 64 6.69 11.06 -2.11
N GLU A 65 6.33 10.42 -1.01
CA GLU A 65 5.10 10.74 -0.28
C GLU A 65 5.12 12.18 0.24
N GLU A 66 6.23 12.62 0.81
CA GLU A 66 6.36 13.97 1.33
C GLU A 66 6.24 15.04 0.25
N ASN A 67 6.69 14.74 -0.96
CA ASN A 67 6.67 15.68 -2.08
C ASN A 67 5.42 15.61 -2.94
N SER A 68 4.50 14.70 -2.63
CA SER A 68 3.28 14.51 -3.40
C SER A 68 2.07 15.11 -2.70
N ASN A 69 1.23 15.78 -3.46
CA ASN A 69 0.01 16.40 -2.94
C ASN A 69 -1.25 15.61 -3.25
N GLN A 70 -1.14 14.57 -4.07
CA GLN A 70 -2.31 13.82 -4.54
C GLN A 70 -2.05 12.32 -4.49
N ILE A 71 -3.05 11.61 -3.99
CA ILE A 71 -3.00 10.16 -3.94
C ILE A 71 -2.88 9.52 -5.32
N LEU A 72 -3.36 10.21 -6.36
CA LEU A 72 -3.25 9.75 -7.75
C LEU A 72 -1.82 9.52 -8.18
N ASP A 73 -0.87 10.24 -7.58
CA ASP A 73 0.56 10.06 -7.88
C ASP A 73 1.02 8.64 -7.55
N PHE A 74 0.35 7.98 -6.61
CA PHE A 74 0.72 6.63 -6.20
C PHE A 74 -0.14 5.55 -6.86
N THR A 75 -1.40 5.85 -7.14
CA THR A 75 -2.35 4.84 -7.63
C THR A 75 -2.30 4.62 -9.14
N ARG A 76 -1.80 5.60 -9.88
CA ARG A 76 -1.81 5.58 -11.34
C ARG A 76 -1.15 4.32 -11.92
N GLU A 77 -0.04 3.91 -11.35
CA GLU A 77 0.69 2.74 -11.81
C GLU A 77 0.16 1.45 -11.19
N ILE A 78 -0.33 1.54 -9.95
CA ILE A 78 -0.82 0.39 -9.20
C ILE A 78 -2.07 -0.22 -9.83
N LYS A 79 -2.93 0.59 -10.42
CA LYS A 79 -4.18 0.12 -11.02
C LYS A 79 -3.98 -0.91 -12.12
N ASN A 80 -2.79 -0.96 -12.73
CA ASN A 80 -2.48 -1.89 -13.81
C ASN A 80 -1.83 -3.18 -13.34
N LEU A 81 -1.60 -3.34 -12.04
CA LEU A 81 -1.03 -4.57 -11.49
C LEU A 81 -2.02 -5.73 -11.58
N PRO A 82 -1.51 -6.97 -11.58
CA PRO A 82 -2.39 -8.14 -11.49
C PRO A 82 -3.28 -8.08 -10.25
N GLU A 83 -4.46 -8.66 -10.35
CA GLU A 83 -5.46 -8.66 -9.28
C GLU A 83 -4.89 -9.15 -7.95
N LYS A 84 -4.09 -10.22 -7.98
CA LYS A 84 -3.51 -10.79 -6.75
C LYS A 84 -2.61 -9.79 -6.02
N ASP A 85 -1.89 -8.95 -6.78
CA ASP A 85 -1.02 -7.94 -6.18
C ASP A 85 -1.83 -6.80 -5.60
N LYS A 86 -2.90 -6.39 -6.29
CA LYS A 86 -3.80 -5.38 -5.77
C LYS A 86 -4.46 -5.83 -4.48
N ILE A 87 -4.85 -7.10 -4.40
CA ILE A 87 -5.45 -7.67 -3.19
C ILE A 87 -4.48 -7.60 -2.02
N LYS A 88 -3.21 -7.93 -2.24
CA LYS A 88 -2.18 -7.82 -1.20
C LYS A 88 -2.02 -6.38 -0.71
N ILE A 89 -2.05 -5.42 -1.64
CA ILE A 89 -1.94 -4.01 -1.30
C ILE A 89 -3.14 -3.57 -0.46
N VAL A 90 -4.34 -3.96 -0.86
CA VAL A 90 -5.56 -3.62 -0.12
C VAL A 90 -5.57 -4.28 1.26
N GLU A 91 -5.12 -5.53 1.36
CA GLU A 91 -4.97 -6.19 2.67
C GLU A 91 -4.03 -5.40 3.58
N ALA A 92 -2.90 -4.94 3.04
CA ALA A 92 -1.94 -4.15 3.80
C ALA A 92 -2.55 -2.82 4.24
N LEU A 93 -3.29 -2.16 3.35
CA LEU A 93 -3.95 -0.90 3.67
C LEU A 93 -4.95 -1.07 4.82
N TRP A 94 -5.81 -2.10 4.77
CA TRP A 94 -6.75 -2.37 5.85
C TRP A 94 -6.04 -2.78 7.14
N THR A 95 -4.91 -3.53 7.02
CA THR A 95 -4.12 -3.91 8.19
C THR A 95 -3.54 -2.68 8.89
N ILE A 96 -3.05 -1.72 8.11
CA ILE A 96 -2.54 -0.47 8.66
C ILE A 96 -3.66 0.28 9.38
N ILE A 97 -4.83 0.38 8.75
CA ILE A 97 -5.98 1.07 9.31
C ILE A 97 -6.40 0.42 10.64
N TYR A 98 -6.51 -0.90 10.67
CA TYR A 98 -6.94 -1.60 11.88
C TYR A 98 -5.84 -1.80 12.92
N SER A 99 -4.58 -1.49 12.59
CA SER A 99 -3.50 -1.48 13.57
C SER A 99 -3.65 -0.31 14.53
N ASN A 100 -4.33 0.74 14.10
CA ASN A 100 -4.76 1.83 14.96
C ASN A 100 -6.16 1.47 15.45
N GLU A 101 -6.37 1.51 16.76
CA GLU A 101 -7.61 1.08 17.39
C GLU A 101 -8.85 1.82 16.91
N ASP A 102 -8.66 3.01 16.32
CA ASP A 102 -9.74 3.85 15.84
C ASP A 102 -9.69 4.03 14.31
N ALA A 103 -10.25 3.06 13.58
CA ALA A 103 -10.48 3.23 12.15
C ALA A 103 -11.64 4.22 11.99
N ASP A 104 -11.32 5.47 11.72
CA ASP A 104 -12.35 6.49 11.63
C ASP A 104 -12.95 6.62 10.22
N MET A 105 -13.89 7.55 10.09
CA MET A 105 -14.58 7.81 8.83
C MET A 105 -13.63 8.23 7.70
N TYR A 106 -12.56 8.92 8.04
CA TYR A 106 -11.56 9.37 7.07
C TYR A 106 -10.90 8.22 6.35
N GLU A 107 -10.51 7.22 7.13
CA GLU A 107 -9.82 6.04 6.59
C GLU A 107 -10.78 5.21 5.74
N THR A 108 -12.03 5.10 6.17
CA THR A 108 -13.06 4.39 5.42
C THR A 108 -13.35 5.10 4.08
N ASN A 109 -13.43 6.43 4.09
CA ASN A 109 -13.61 7.21 2.88
C ASN A 109 -12.44 7.09 1.93
N LEU A 110 -11.21 7.08 2.46
CA LEU A 110 -10.01 6.85 1.67
C LEU A 110 -10.09 5.50 0.95
N MET A 111 -10.44 4.45 1.69
CA MET A 111 -10.51 3.11 1.11
C MET A 111 -11.58 3.00 0.03
N ARG A 112 -12.71 3.68 0.21
CA ARG A 112 -13.76 3.73 -0.82
C ARG A 112 -13.25 4.39 -2.09
N ARG A 113 -12.53 5.48 -1.93
CA ARG A 113 -11.91 6.19 -3.06
C ARG A 113 -10.86 5.32 -3.75
N LEU A 114 -10.04 4.62 -2.97
CA LEU A 114 -9.01 3.73 -3.51
C LEU A 114 -9.60 2.57 -4.30
N ALA A 115 -10.73 2.04 -3.87
CA ALA A 115 -11.40 0.98 -4.62
C ALA A 115 -11.67 1.41 -6.06
N GLY A 116 -12.16 2.63 -6.24
CA GLY A 116 -12.39 3.18 -7.58
C GLY A 116 -11.10 3.41 -8.34
N LEU A 117 -10.10 3.99 -7.68
CA LEU A 117 -8.83 4.33 -8.33
C LEU A 117 -8.01 3.09 -8.73
N LEU A 118 -8.13 2.02 -7.98
CA LEU A 118 -7.39 0.77 -8.25
C LEU A 118 -8.20 -0.24 -9.05
N TYR A 119 -9.42 0.12 -9.45
CA TYR A 119 -10.32 -0.77 -10.20
C TYR A 119 -10.62 -2.07 -9.46
N ILE A 120 -10.91 -1.96 -8.17
CA ILE A 120 -11.29 -3.10 -7.32
C ILE A 120 -12.79 -2.95 -7.02
N ASP A 121 -13.56 -4.03 -7.23
CA ASP A 121 -14.99 -3.94 -7.00
C ASP A 121 -15.33 -3.85 -5.52
N SER A 122 -16.52 -3.34 -5.23
CA SER A 122 -16.97 -3.08 -3.86
C SER A 122 -17.05 -4.34 -3.02
N LYS A 123 -17.43 -5.45 -3.63
CA LYS A 123 -17.55 -6.72 -2.94
C LYS A 123 -16.19 -7.24 -2.50
N THR A 124 -15.23 -7.23 -3.41
CA THR A 124 -13.86 -7.67 -3.11
C THR A 124 -13.27 -6.80 -2.00
N MET A 125 -13.46 -5.49 -2.11
CA MET A 125 -12.98 -4.55 -1.10
C MET A 125 -13.59 -4.83 0.27
N GLY A 126 -14.90 -5.08 0.32
CA GLY A 126 -15.60 -5.39 1.57
C GLY A 126 -15.20 -6.73 2.17
N ASP A 127 -14.98 -7.74 1.31
CA ASP A 127 -14.54 -9.05 1.77
C ASP A 127 -13.15 -8.98 2.42
N ILE A 128 -12.25 -8.24 1.81
CA ILE A 128 -10.90 -8.05 2.34
C ILE A 128 -10.97 -7.29 3.67
N LYS A 129 -11.75 -6.23 3.71
CA LYS A 129 -11.95 -5.45 4.94
C LYS A 129 -12.42 -6.33 6.09
N HIS A 130 -13.44 -7.15 5.84
CA HIS A 130 -14.00 -8.01 6.87
C HIS A 130 -12.98 -9.04 7.36
N ARG A 131 -12.27 -9.68 6.45
CA ARG A 131 -11.25 -10.67 6.80
C ARG A 131 -10.14 -10.06 7.64
N VAL A 132 -9.61 -8.91 7.22
CA VAL A 132 -8.53 -8.22 7.94
C VAL A 132 -9.02 -7.79 9.32
N LYS A 133 -10.23 -7.26 9.40
CA LYS A 133 -10.81 -6.84 10.67
C LYS A 133 -10.87 -8.00 11.67
N GLU A 134 -11.30 -9.18 11.23
CA GLU A 134 -11.36 -10.36 12.09
C GLU A 134 -9.96 -10.82 12.51
N GLU A 135 -8.99 -10.80 11.60
CA GLU A 135 -7.61 -11.16 11.91
C GLU A 135 -6.99 -10.23 12.95
N CYS A 136 -7.30 -8.94 12.88
CA CYS A 136 -6.73 -7.96 13.80
C CYS A 136 -7.34 -8.01 15.20
N LYS A 137 -8.48 -8.67 15.35
CA LYS A 137 -9.12 -8.87 16.67
C LYS A 137 -8.40 -9.93 17.51
N GLU A 138 -7.64 -10.78 16.86
CA GLU A 138 -6.88 -11.82 17.53
C GLU A 138 -5.52 -11.30 17.93
#